data_836d575790e50d612693be40189aff3e
#
_entry.id   836d575790e50d612693be40189aff3e
#
_cell.length_a   1.000
_cell.length_b   1.000
_cell.length_c   1.000
_cell.angle_alpha   90.00
_cell.angle_beta   90.00
_cell.angle_gamma   90.00
#
_symmetry.space_group_name_H-M   'P 1'
#
loop_
_entity.id
_entity.type
_entity.pdbx_description
1 polymer ?
#
loop_
_entity_poly.entity_id
_entity_poly.type
_entity_poly.pdbx_seq_one_letter_code
_entity_poly.pdbx_strand_id
1 'polypeptide(L)'
;MTIISAEQVGNRLNDWRIAIRKHDVHNAKTIYTELKELLQEMEENQEVLTYYSLLEGKFKLMLYERRGKKLNEPTVLEYPSKTNDLIEYYFYLYKALYASYNRDYASAIGLFKIAEKKLQNIPDEIEVAEFHTKVANLYMMLRQSLISLHYIQNAIDIFKGHDGYERRLAAAFVIAATNFMDIGDFKRAENYYTKALHISNQLNDHFLASQLYHNISILYAEAGESKKCIDALEKALSDDDYLSSCYFEHSMFMLLKELLSIDEKSQALYYFELVKQKQEIDRNPIYTAKMNFLYHLFFTEDISKKAQTCFDDISILKELKDVEGARELSALAAKHFEELGSIHQAYLFLKDAYQLEHTTLNWRNYDEKSEFTHFRFSHRCFRTNGVLQFVK
;
A
#
# COMPACT_ATOMS: atom_id res chain seq x y z
N MET A 1 -21.39 -39.41 17.04
CA MET A 1 -20.43 -38.36 16.68
C MET A 1 -19.66 -38.02 17.93
N THR A 2 -18.35 -38.07 17.88
CA THR A 2 -17.49 -37.69 19.02
C THR A 2 -17.47 -36.15 19.06
N ILE A 3 -18.05 -35.56 20.10
CA ILE A 3 -18.03 -34.10 20.32
C ILE A 3 -16.59 -33.68 20.55
N ILE A 4 -16.10 -32.71 19.77
CA ILE A 4 -14.74 -32.17 19.88
C ILE A 4 -14.71 -31.11 20.98
N SER A 5 -13.69 -31.15 21.85
CA SER A 5 -13.57 -30.19 22.95
C SER A 5 -13.18 -28.80 22.43
N ALA A 6 -13.70 -27.76 23.09
CA ALA A 6 -13.31 -26.36 22.78
C ALA A 6 -11.79 -26.11 22.91
N GLU A 7 -11.11 -26.84 23.80
CA GLU A 7 -9.66 -26.77 24.00
C GLU A 7 -8.89 -27.23 22.74
N GLN A 8 -9.31 -28.33 22.10
CA GLN A 8 -8.69 -28.84 20.89
C GLN A 8 -8.82 -27.84 19.73
N VAL A 9 -10.03 -27.25 19.57
CA VAL A 9 -10.26 -26.22 18.56
C VAL A 9 -9.45 -24.96 18.88
N GLY A 10 -9.37 -24.55 20.15
CA GLY A 10 -8.57 -23.42 20.60
C GLY A 10 -7.07 -23.57 20.28
N ASN A 11 -6.51 -24.77 20.47
CA ASN A 11 -5.12 -25.06 20.10
C ASN A 11 -4.93 -24.93 18.59
N ARG A 12 -5.86 -25.45 17.77
CA ARG A 12 -5.77 -25.33 16.31
C ARG A 12 -5.93 -23.90 15.82
N LEU A 13 -6.73 -23.07 16.49
CA LEU A 13 -6.82 -21.62 16.25
C LEU A 13 -5.50 -20.91 16.53
N ASN A 14 -4.76 -21.31 17.57
CA ASN A 14 -3.43 -20.78 17.85
C ASN A 14 -2.42 -21.13 16.75
N ASP A 15 -2.43 -22.38 16.22
CA ASP A 15 -1.61 -22.76 15.08
C ASP A 15 -1.94 -21.90 13.86
N TRP A 16 -3.25 -21.68 13.62
CA TRP A 16 -3.70 -20.82 12.52
C TRP A 16 -3.23 -19.37 12.67
N ARG A 17 -3.31 -18.81 13.89
CA ARG A 17 -2.78 -17.50 14.22
C ARG A 17 -1.30 -17.38 13.86
N ILE A 18 -0.51 -18.40 14.23
CA ILE A 18 0.93 -18.42 13.92
C ILE A 18 1.17 -18.47 12.41
N ALA A 19 0.46 -19.31 11.66
CA ALA A 19 0.58 -19.40 10.19
C ALA A 19 0.21 -18.06 9.52
N ILE A 20 -0.87 -17.39 9.95
CA ILE A 20 -1.26 -16.06 9.48
C ILE A 20 -0.16 -15.03 9.79
N ARG A 21 0.40 -15.04 10.98
CA ARG A 21 1.48 -14.11 11.39
C ARG A 21 2.75 -14.28 10.57
N LYS A 22 3.11 -15.54 10.25
CA LYS A 22 4.27 -15.84 9.40
C LYS A 22 4.03 -15.61 7.92
N HIS A 23 2.80 -15.20 7.50
CA HIS A 23 2.39 -15.14 6.09
C HIS A 23 2.55 -16.47 5.34
N ASP A 24 2.48 -17.58 6.06
CA ASP A 24 2.45 -18.92 5.45
C ASP A 24 1.04 -19.18 4.91
N VAL A 25 0.80 -18.68 3.70
CA VAL A 25 -0.51 -18.74 3.04
C VAL A 25 -0.96 -20.17 2.79
N HIS A 26 -0.03 -21.09 2.48
CA HIS A 26 -0.37 -22.48 2.20
C HIS A 26 -0.89 -23.16 3.46
N ASN A 27 -0.11 -23.12 4.53
CA ASN A 27 -0.47 -23.70 5.81
C ASN A 27 -1.71 -23.04 6.41
N ALA A 28 -1.83 -21.71 6.34
CA ALA A 28 -2.99 -20.98 6.82
C ALA A 28 -4.29 -21.39 6.10
N LYS A 29 -4.26 -21.68 4.80
CA LYS A 29 -5.42 -22.20 4.05
C LYS A 29 -5.79 -23.63 4.46
N THR A 30 -4.80 -24.48 4.66
CA THR A 30 -5.02 -25.86 5.12
C THR A 30 -5.73 -25.86 6.47
N ILE A 31 -5.18 -25.13 7.44
CA ILE A 31 -5.76 -25.01 8.78
C ILE A 31 -7.16 -24.40 8.76
N TYR A 32 -7.40 -23.40 7.89
CA TYR A 32 -8.73 -22.81 7.72
C TYR A 32 -9.79 -23.82 7.29
N THR A 33 -9.43 -24.72 6.36
CA THR A 33 -10.35 -25.77 5.89
C THR A 33 -10.64 -26.76 7.02
N GLU A 34 -9.62 -27.21 7.75
CA GLU A 34 -9.76 -28.10 8.90
C GLU A 34 -10.63 -27.47 10.01
N LEU A 35 -10.40 -26.20 10.34
CA LEU A 35 -11.17 -25.49 11.37
C LEU A 35 -12.67 -25.41 11.04
N LYS A 36 -13.03 -25.29 9.75
CA LYS A 36 -14.44 -25.30 9.35
C LYS A 36 -15.16 -26.61 9.66
N GLU A 37 -14.45 -27.74 9.53
CA GLU A 37 -14.97 -29.05 9.87
C GLU A 37 -15.03 -29.22 11.40
N LEU A 38 -13.95 -28.89 12.11
CA LEU A 38 -13.87 -29.01 13.57
C LEU A 38 -14.93 -28.18 14.28
N LEU A 39 -15.24 -26.98 13.80
CA LEU A 39 -16.26 -26.10 14.38
C LEU A 39 -17.70 -26.66 14.25
N GLN A 40 -17.97 -27.53 13.29
CA GLN A 40 -19.29 -28.18 13.13
C GLN A 40 -19.52 -29.27 14.15
N GLU A 41 -18.45 -29.88 14.68
CA GLU A 41 -18.50 -30.97 15.63
C GLU A 41 -18.10 -30.54 17.05
N MET A 42 -17.79 -29.25 17.25
CA MET A 42 -17.34 -28.69 18.52
C MET A 42 -18.51 -28.50 19.48
N GLU A 43 -18.26 -28.72 20.79
CA GLU A 43 -19.16 -28.27 21.86
C GLU A 43 -19.37 -26.74 21.78
N GLU A 44 -20.56 -26.25 22.09
CA GLU A 44 -20.88 -24.82 22.00
C GLU A 44 -19.98 -24.00 22.92
N ASN A 45 -19.13 -23.15 22.39
CA ASN A 45 -18.24 -22.26 23.13
C ASN A 45 -18.10 -20.90 22.42
N GLN A 46 -18.73 -19.89 23.02
CA GLN A 46 -18.79 -18.54 22.45
C GLN A 46 -17.43 -17.87 22.34
N GLU A 47 -16.47 -18.13 23.23
CA GLU A 47 -15.12 -17.55 23.15
C GLU A 47 -14.36 -18.09 21.95
N VAL A 48 -14.41 -19.40 21.71
CA VAL A 48 -13.76 -20.05 20.57
C VAL A 48 -14.37 -19.54 19.25
N LEU A 49 -15.69 -19.39 19.17
CA LEU A 49 -16.38 -18.86 17.98
C LEU A 49 -15.99 -17.40 17.72
N THR A 50 -15.91 -16.59 18.77
CA THR A 50 -15.48 -15.19 18.67
C THR A 50 -14.03 -15.10 18.20
N TYR A 51 -13.14 -15.90 18.78
CA TYR A 51 -11.73 -15.93 18.40
C TYR A 51 -11.54 -16.40 16.95
N TYR A 52 -12.28 -17.44 16.53
CA TYR A 52 -12.29 -17.86 15.13
C TYR A 52 -12.70 -16.73 14.19
N SER A 53 -13.79 -16.02 14.48
CA SER A 53 -14.28 -14.94 13.63
C SER A 53 -13.29 -13.80 13.49
N LEU A 54 -12.57 -13.46 14.57
CA LEU A 54 -11.51 -12.45 14.53
C LEU A 54 -10.32 -12.90 13.68
N LEU A 55 -9.88 -14.15 13.83
CA LEU A 55 -8.80 -14.70 13.02
C LEU A 55 -9.20 -14.88 11.54
N GLU A 56 -10.48 -15.22 11.28
CA GLU A 56 -11.01 -15.29 9.90
C GLU A 56 -10.94 -13.91 9.21
N GLY A 57 -11.27 -12.84 9.93
CA GLY A 57 -11.08 -11.49 9.45
C GLY A 57 -9.63 -11.19 9.09
N LYS A 58 -8.67 -11.53 9.96
CA LYS A 58 -7.21 -11.38 9.70
C LYS A 58 -6.74 -12.23 8.53
N PHE A 59 -7.23 -13.45 8.40
CA PHE A 59 -6.90 -14.34 7.29
C PHE A 59 -7.44 -13.81 5.95
N LYS A 60 -8.68 -13.36 5.91
CA LYS A 60 -9.29 -12.73 4.73
C LYS A 60 -8.50 -11.48 4.32
N LEU A 61 -8.08 -10.66 5.30
CA LEU A 61 -7.22 -9.50 5.07
C LEU A 61 -5.88 -9.93 4.45
N MET A 62 -5.20 -10.94 4.99
CA MET A 62 -3.94 -11.48 4.45
C MET A 62 -4.09 -11.97 3.00
N LEU A 63 -5.19 -12.63 2.66
CA LEU A 63 -5.47 -13.08 1.28
C LEU A 63 -5.77 -11.91 0.34
N TYR A 64 -6.43 -10.88 0.86
CA TYR A 64 -6.73 -9.66 0.13
C TYR A 64 -5.46 -8.86 -0.19
N GLU A 65 -4.58 -8.70 0.77
CA GLU A 65 -3.28 -8.03 0.63
C GLU A 65 -2.46 -8.57 -0.56
N ARG A 66 -2.64 -9.85 -0.89
CA ARG A 66 -1.98 -10.49 -2.03
C ARG A 66 -2.70 -10.29 -3.38
N ARG A 67 -4.00 -10.00 -3.41
CA ARG A 67 -4.84 -9.97 -4.63
C ARG A 67 -5.46 -8.63 -4.99
N GLY A 68 -5.37 -7.62 -4.13
CA GLY A 68 -5.87 -6.26 -4.42
C GLY A 68 -7.40 -6.11 -4.57
N LYS A 69 -8.19 -7.07 -4.09
CA LYS A 69 -9.67 -7.01 -4.18
C LYS A 69 -10.27 -6.24 -2.99
N LYS A 70 -11.37 -5.47 -3.19
CA LYS A 70 -12.06 -4.72 -2.12
C LYS A 70 -12.45 -5.62 -0.94
N LEU A 71 -12.14 -5.18 0.28
CA LEU A 71 -12.64 -5.79 1.51
C LEU A 71 -14.13 -5.48 1.67
N ASN A 72 -14.94 -6.54 1.83
CA ASN A 72 -16.26 -6.38 2.39
C ASN A 72 -16.12 -6.13 3.90
N GLU A 73 -17.01 -5.31 4.46
CA GLU A 73 -17.06 -5.05 5.90
C GLU A 73 -16.95 -6.36 6.68
N PRO A 74 -15.96 -6.50 7.58
CA PRO A 74 -15.94 -7.67 8.43
C PRO A 74 -17.25 -7.68 9.21
N THR A 75 -17.93 -8.82 9.26
CA THR A 75 -19.09 -9.01 10.14
C THR A 75 -18.54 -8.88 11.57
N VAL A 76 -18.51 -7.65 12.07
CA VAL A 76 -18.04 -7.35 13.41
C VAL A 76 -19.11 -7.87 14.33
N LEU A 77 -18.85 -9.00 14.95
CA LEU A 77 -19.69 -9.54 16.01
C LEU A 77 -19.87 -8.47 17.10
N GLU A 78 -21.08 -8.38 17.64
CA GLU A 78 -21.33 -7.58 18.82
C GLU A 78 -20.36 -8.01 19.93
N TYR A 79 -19.84 -7.03 20.66
CA TYR A 79 -18.86 -7.24 21.71
C TYR A 79 -19.41 -8.20 22.78
N PRO A 80 -18.80 -9.36 23.00
CA PRO A 80 -19.25 -10.26 24.05
C PRO A 80 -18.92 -9.65 25.41
N SER A 81 -19.88 -9.62 26.33
CA SER A 81 -19.83 -8.88 27.60
C SER A 81 -18.83 -9.39 28.63
N LYS A 82 -18.08 -10.46 28.37
CA LYS A 82 -16.99 -10.99 29.21
C LYS A 82 -16.02 -11.81 28.34
N THR A 83 -14.93 -11.21 27.87
CA THR A 83 -13.89 -11.88 27.11
C THR A 83 -12.53 -11.64 27.74
N ASN A 84 -11.53 -12.46 27.34
CA ASN A 84 -10.15 -12.27 27.78
C ASN A 84 -9.49 -11.11 27.02
N ASP A 85 -8.39 -10.57 27.56
CA ASP A 85 -7.67 -9.42 27.00
C ASP A 85 -7.18 -9.65 25.56
N LEU A 86 -6.88 -10.89 25.16
CA LEU A 86 -6.45 -11.21 23.80
C LEU A 86 -7.57 -10.99 22.78
N ILE A 87 -8.80 -11.42 23.11
CA ILE A 87 -9.98 -11.25 22.23
C ILE A 87 -10.32 -9.77 22.15
N GLU A 88 -10.31 -9.04 23.28
CA GLU A 88 -10.54 -7.60 23.29
C GLU A 88 -9.51 -6.83 22.49
N TYR A 89 -8.23 -7.19 22.64
CA TYR A 89 -7.15 -6.60 21.86
C TYR A 89 -7.40 -6.75 20.36
N TYR A 90 -7.67 -7.96 19.87
CA TYR A 90 -7.93 -8.17 18.45
C TYR A 90 -9.18 -7.47 17.96
N PHE A 91 -10.23 -7.40 18.76
CA PHE A 91 -11.44 -6.68 18.41
C PHE A 91 -11.15 -5.20 18.14
N TYR A 92 -10.46 -4.52 19.05
CA TYR A 92 -10.11 -3.11 18.86
C TYR A 92 -9.07 -2.92 17.77
N LEU A 93 -8.09 -3.81 17.62
CA LEU A 93 -7.12 -3.79 16.55
C LEU A 93 -7.79 -3.83 15.18
N TYR A 94 -8.73 -4.74 14.97
CA TYR A 94 -9.40 -4.87 13.66
C TYR A 94 -10.35 -3.72 13.38
N LYS A 95 -11.04 -3.20 14.37
CA LYS A 95 -11.81 -1.95 14.23
C LYS A 95 -10.91 -0.77 13.84
N ALA A 96 -9.72 -0.66 14.45
CA ALA A 96 -8.75 0.38 14.12
C ALA A 96 -8.26 0.26 12.69
N LEU A 97 -7.91 -0.96 12.25
CA LEU A 97 -7.50 -1.22 10.88
C LEU A 97 -8.62 -0.89 9.89
N TYR A 98 -9.84 -1.31 10.15
CA TYR A 98 -10.98 -1.01 9.29
C TYR A 98 -11.25 0.50 9.19
N ALA A 99 -11.20 1.23 10.31
CA ALA A 99 -11.31 2.69 10.32
C ALA A 99 -10.20 3.33 9.48
N SER A 100 -8.94 2.84 9.60
CA SER A 100 -7.82 3.30 8.78
C SER A 100 -8.06 3.08 7.28
N TYR A 101 -8.61 1.93 6.88
CA TYR A 101 -8.96 1.64 5.48
C TYR A 101 -10.02 2.59 4.92
N ASN A 102 -11.00 2.94 5.75
CA ASN A 102 -12.06 3.88 5.39
C ASN A 102 -11.61 5.34 5.52
N ARG A 103 -10.33 5.58 5.82
CA ARG A 103 -9.75 6.91 6.03
C ARG A 103 -10.33 7.67 7.24
N ASP A 104 -11.03 7.00 8.14
CA ASP A 104 -11.44 7.55 9.44
C ASP A 104 -10.27 7.44 10.42
N TYR A 105 -9.28 8.32 10.23
CA TYR A 105 -8.04 8.27 11.00
C TYR A 105 -8.23 8.66 12.46
N ALA A 106 -9.19 9.52 12.77
CA ALA A 106 -9.49 9.92 14.13
C ALA A 106 -9.99 8.72 14.97
N SER A 107 -10.97 7.99 14.45
CA SER A 107 -11.46 6.75 15.07
C SER A 107 -10.36 5.69 15.13
N ALA A 108 -9.55 5.54 14.07
CA ALA A 108 -8.45 4.59 14.04
C ALA A 108 -7.44 4.83 15.17
N ILE A 109 -7.00 6.07 15.38
CA ILE A 109 -6.07 6.43 16.47
C ILE A 109 -6.69 6.10 17.84
N GLY A 110 -7.95 6.44 18.06
CA GLY A 110 -8.64 6.14 19.31
C GLY A 110 -8.71 4.64 19.59
N LEU A 111 -9.06 3.85 18.59
CA LEU A 111 -9.17 2.39 18.68
C LEU A 111 -7.80 1.72 18.89
N PHE A 112 -6.74 2.19 18.21
CA PHE A 112 -5.37 1.71 18.45
C PHE A 112 -4.93 1.97 19.89
N LYS A 113 -5.23 3.12 20.48
CA LYS A 113 -4.91 3.40 21.88
C LYS A 113 -5.62 2.43 22.86
N ILE A 114 -6.84 2.03 22.55
CA ILE A 114 -7.55 1.01 23.37
C ILE A 114 -6.90 -0.36 23.20
N ALA A 115 -6.60 -0.77 21.97
CA ALA A 115 -5.90 -2.02 21.67
C ALA A 115 -4.54 -2.09 22.37
N GLU A 116 -3.77 -1.00 22.36
CA GLU A 116 -2.46 -0.91 23.03
C GLU A 116 -2.53 -1.19 24.53
N LYS A 117 -3.56 -0.66 25.21
CA LYS A 117 -3.78 -0.95 26.65
C LYS A 117 -4.06 -2.42 26.91
N LYS A 118 -4.80 -3.09 26.01
CA LYS A 118 -5.08 -4.52 26.14
C LYS A 118 -3.84 -5.37 25.83
N LEU A 119 -3.03 -4.93 24.87
CA LEU A 119 -1.79 -5.59 24.51
C LEU A 119 -0.77 -5.67 25.67
N GLN A 120 -0.79 -4.71 26.58
CA GLN A 120 0.08 -4.72 27.78
C GLN A 120 -0.10 -5.96 28.66
N ASN A 121 -1.26 -6.59 28.61
CA ASN A 121 -1.59 -7.81 29.37
C ASN A 121 -1.26 -9.10 28.60
N ILE A 122 -0.76 -8.99 27.36
CA ILE A 122 -0.45 -10.13 26.48
C ILE A 122 1.06 -10.32 26.44
N PRO A 123 1.61 -11.39 27.05
CA PRO A 123 3.07 -11.63 27.08
C PRO A 123 3.57 -12.25 25.77
N ASP A 124 3.41 -11.52 24.66
CA ASP A 124 3.80 -11.95 23.30
C ASP A 124 4.53 -10.80 22.58
N GLU A 125 5.85 -10.82 22.59
CA GLU A 125 6.67 -9.77 21.99
C GLU A 125 6.44 -9.62 20.48
N ILE A 126 6.15 -10.74 19.78
CA ILE A 126 5.84 -10.67 18.35
C ILE A 126 4.51 -9.97 18.12
N GLU A 127 3.52 -10.15 18.98
CA GLU A 127 2.26 -9.41 18.87
C GLU A 127 2.48 -7.91 19.08
N VAL A 128 3.40 -7.53 20.00
CA VAL A 128 3.81 -6.14 20.18
C VAL A 128 4.47 -5.59 18.91
N ALA A 129 5.36 -6.34 18.27
CA ALA A 129 5.98 -5.92 17.00
C ALA A 129 4.97 -5.78 15.86
N GLU A 130 4.03 -6.72 15.74
CA GLU A 130 2.92 -6.63 14.76
C GLU A 130 2.06 -5.39 15.00
N PHE A 131 1.69 -5.12 16.25
CA PHE A 131 0.92 -3.93 16.63
C PHE A 131 1.70 -2.65 16.28
N HIS A 132 2.97 -2.55 16.69
CA HIS A 132 3.80 -1.39 16.38
C HIS A 132 3.94 -1.16 14.87
N THR A 133 4.04 -2.23 14.07
CA THR A 133 4.06 -2.13 12.61
C THR A 133 2.76 -1.51 12.06
N LYS A 134 1.59 -1.93 12.58
CA LYS A 134 0.29 -1.37 12.14
C LYS A 134 0.12 0.09 12.55
N VAL A 135 0.53 0.45 13.75
CA VAL A 135 0.50 1.85 14.22
C VAL A 135 1.48 2.71 13.42
N ALA A 136 2.70 2.21 13.15
CA ALA A 136 3.68 2.91 12.33
C ALA A 136 3.13 3.17 10.92
N ASN A 137 2.46 2.17 10.32
CA ASN A 137 1.84 2.33 9.00
C ASN A 137 0.76 3.43 9.00
N LEU A 138 -0.10 3.49 10.04
CA LEU A 138 -1.08 4.56 10.17
C LEU A 138 -0.41 5.94 10.20
N TYR A 139 0.61 6.12 11.04
CA TYR A 139 1.30 7.40 11.15
C TYR A 139 2.12 7.74 9.91
N MET A 140 2.64 6.76 9.17
CA MET A 140 3.24 6.95 7.85
C MET A 140 2.20 7.49 6.85
N MET A 141 0.99 6.91 6.82
CA MET A 141 -0.11 7.40 5.97
C MET A 141 -0.51 8.84 6.31
N LEU A 142 -0.45 9.21 7.60
CA LEU A 142 -0.70 10.56 8.10
C LEU A 142 0.50 11.50 7.91
N ARG A 143 1.60 11.04 7.31
CA ARG A 143 2.86 11.78 7.16
C ARG A 143 3.47 12.27 8.48
N GLN A 144 3.13 11.60 9.56
CA GLN A 144 3.74 11.84 10.87
C GLN A 144 4.98 10.95 11.04
N SER A 145 5.96 11.16 10.16
CA SER A 145 7.11 10.27 9.95
C SER A 145 7.94 10.02 11.21
N LEU A 146 8.08 11.00 12.10
CA LEU A 146 8.83 10.81 13.35
C LEU A 146 8.13 9.85 14.32
N ILE A 147 6.80 9.94 14.43
CA ILE A 147 6.00 9.02 15.26
C ILE A 147 6.04 7.62 14.64
N SER A 148 5.86 7.53 13.33
CA SER A 148 5.96 6.27 12.60
C SER A 148 7.33 5.60 12.79
N LEU A 149 8.42 6.36 12.68
CA LEU A 149 9.79 5.86 12.90
C LEU A 149 10.00 5.33 14.32
N HIS A 150 9.42 5.97 15.33
CA HIS A 150 9.50 5.48 16.71
C HIS A 150 8.87 4.09 16.86
N TYR A 151 7.63 3.91 16.37
CA TYR A 151 6.96 2.62 16.45
C TYR A 151 7.65 1.55 15.61
N ILE A 152 8.04 1.89 14.37
CA ILE A 152 8.63 0.88 13.48
C ILE A 152 10.03 0.44 13.94
N GLN A 153 10.80 1.31 14.61
CA GLN A 153 12.09 0.91 15.18
C GLN A 153 11.91 -0.15 16.26
N ASN A 154 10.93 0.01 17.13
CA ASN A 154 10.61 -0.99 18.17
C ASN A 154 10.23 -2.35 17.53
N ALA A 155 9.43 -2.33 16.47
CA ALA A 155 9.07 -3.55 15.75
C ALA A 155 10.29 -4.22 15.10
N ILE A 156 11.17 -3.44 14.47
CA ILE A 156 12.41 -3.92 13.85
C ILE A 156 13.31 -4.60 14.89
N ASP A 157 13.45 -4.02 16.06
CA ASP A 157 14.34 -4.56 17.10
C ASP A 157 13.81 -5.89 17.66
N ILE A 158 12.49 -6.03 17.80
CA ILE A 158 11.87 -7.30 18.20
C ILE A 158 12.01 -8.34 17.08
N PHE A 159 11.62 -8.02 15.82
CA PHE A 159 11.70 -9.01 14.74
C PHE A 159 13.11 -9.52 14.48
N LYS A 160 14.15 -8.70 14.68
CA LYS A 160 15.55 -9.14 14.57
C LYS A 160 15.95 -10.20 15.59
N GLY A 161 15.30 -10.24 16.74
CA GLY A 161 15.55 -11.20 17.80
C GLY A 161 14.84 -12.54 17.63
N HIS A 162 14.01 -12.70 16.57
CA HIS A 162 13.13 -13.86 16.42
C HIS A 162 13.21 -14.46 15.01
N ASP A 163 13.63 -15.72 14.91
CA ASP A 163 13.69 -16.44 13.64
C ASP A 163 12.31 -16.72 13.05
N GLY A 164 12.21 -16.74 11.71
CA GLY A 164 10.98 -17.02 10.96
C GLY A 164 10.07 -15.80 10.79
N TYR A 165 10.56 -14.59 11.12
CA TYR A 165 9.86 -13.31 10.89
C TYR A 165 10.60 -12.39 9.92
N GLU A 166 11.54 -12.93 9.14
CA GLU A 166 12.37 -12.18 8.20
C GLU A 166 11.51 -11.38 7.21
N ARG A 167 10.42 -11.96 6.70
CA ARG A 167 9.49 -11.24 5.80
C ARG A 167 8.82 -10.05 6.50
N ARG A 168 8.49 -10.18 7.79
CA ARG A 168 7.95 -9.07 8.60
C ARG A 168 8.99 -7.99 8.84
N LEU A 169 10.24 -8.40 9.09
CA LEU A 169 11.36 -7.49 9.21
C LEU A 169 11.60 -6.71 7.90
N ALA A 170 11.51 -7.37 6.74
CA ALA A 170 11.60 -6.69 5.45
C ALA A 170 10.48 -5.64 5.28
N ALA A 171 9.24 -5.98 5.62
CA ALA A 171 8.12 -5.04 5.58
C ALA A 171 8.33 -3.84 6.54
N ALA A 172 8.88 -4.09 7.74
CA ALA A 172 9.21 -3.03 8.68
C ALA A 172 10.31 -2.11 8.14
N PHE A 173 11.32 -2.65 7.46
CA PHE A 173 12.33 -1.84 6.76
C PHE A 173 11.74 -0.96 5.66
N VAL A 174 10.72 -1.44 4.92
CA VAL A 174 10.02 -0.63 3.92
C VAL A 174 9.33 0.57 4.56
N ILE A 175 8.62 0.39 5.68
CA ILE A 175 7.98 1.49 6.40
C ILE A 175 9.03 2.51 6.87
N ALA A 176 10.15 2.05 7.43
CA ALA A 176 11.23 2.93 7.84
C ALA A 176 11.82 3.71 6.64
N ALA A 177 12.08 3.03 5.52
CA ALA A 177 12.58 3.64 4.29
C ALA A 177 11.63 4.74 3.77
N THR A 178 10.33 4.45 3.71
CA THR A 178 9.32 5.42 3.27
C THR A 178 9.28 6.66 4.16
N ASN A 179 9.36 6.49 5.49
CA ASN A 179 9.41 7.63 6.40
C ASN A 179 10.70 8.45 6.22
N PHE A 180 11.85 7.82 5.93
CA PHE A 180 13.07 8.53 5.62
C PHE A 180 12.99 9.29 4.29
N MET A 181 12.30 8.75 3.28
CA MET A 181 11.99 9.49 2.05
C MET A 181 11.13 10.73 2.35
N ASP A 182 10.06 10.58 3.13
CA ASP A 182 9.17 11.69 3.47
C ASP A 182 9.87 12.86 4.16
N ILE A 183 10.90 12.60 4.95
CA ILE A 183 11.73 13.63 5.59
C ILE A 183 12.95 14.06 4.75
N GLY A 184 13.10 13.53 3.53
CA GLY A 184 14.15 13.88 2.59
C GLY A 184 15.50 13.22 2.84
N ASP A 185 15.57 12.20 3.71
CA ASP A 185 16.80 11.45 3.96
C ASP A 185 16.90 10.22 3.04
N PHE A 186 17.15 10.49 1.76
CA PHE A 186 17.23 9.44 0.72
C PHE A 186 18.32 8.41 1.00
N LYS A 187 19.42 8.81 1.65
CA LYS A 187 20.53 7.89 1.98
C LYS A 187 20.10 6.83 3.00
N ARG A 188 19.39 7.22 4.07
CA ARG A 188 18.87 6.25 5.05
C ARG A 188 17.75 5.41 4.43
N ALA A 189 16.89 6.00 3.61
CA ALA A 189 15.86 5.28 2.89
C ALA A 189 16.44 4.16 2.02
N GLU A 190 17.45 4.46 1.19
CA GLU A 190 18.16 3.48 0.36
C GLU A 190 18.79 2.35 1.19
N ASN A 191 19.41 2.67 2.33
CA ASN A 191 19.98 1.67 3.23
C ASN A 191 18.91 0.69 3.75
N TYR A 192 17.74 1.18 4.15
CA TYR A 192 16.66 0.33 4.64
C TYR A 192 16.06 -0.54 3.52
N TYR A 193 15.89 -0.01 2.30
CA TYR A 193 15.48 -0.81 1.14
C TYR A 193 16.51 -1.89 0.79
N THR A 194 17.81 -1.57 0.86
CA THR A 194 18.88 -2.56 0.63
C THR A 194 18.82 -3.70 1.65
N LYS A 195 18.55 -3.41 2.93
CA LYS A 195 18.36 -4.45 3.95
C LYS A 195 17.14 -5.33 3.64
N ALA A 196 16.04 -4.74 3.18
CA ALA A 196 14.86 -5.49 2.79
C ALA A 196 15.12 -6.39 1.56
N LEU A 197 15.86 -5.89 0.54
CA LEU A 197 16.28 -6.68 -0.61
C LEU A 197 17.20 -7.84 -0.23
N HIS A 198 18.10 -7.64 0.71
CA HIS A 198 18.95 -8.72 1.22
C HIS A 198 18.11 -9.86 1.80
N ILE A 199 17.09 -9.53 2.58
CA ILE A 199 16.15 -10.53 3.12
C ILE A 199 15.38 -11.24 2.00
N SER A 200 14.84 -10.51 1.01
CA SER A 200 14.11 -11.14 -0.09
C SER A 200 14.96 -12.14 -0.87
N ASN A 201 16.24 -11.82 -1.08
CA ASN A 201 17.20 -12.72 -1.72
C ASN A 201 17.50 -13.96 -0.86
N GLN A 202 17.64 -13.80 0.46
CA GLN A 202 17.82 -14.94 1.37
C GLN A 202 16.62 -15.87 1.39
N LEU A 203 15.41 -15.32 1.25
CA LEU A 203 14.15 -16.09 1.19
C LEU A 203 13.84 -16.65 -0.21
N ASN A 204 14.64 -16.33 -1.23
CA ASN A 204 14.34 -16.60 -2.65
C ASN A 204 12.95 -16.09 -3.05
N ASP A 205 12.50 -14.97 -2.49
CA ASP A 205 11.20 -14.38 -2.73
C ASP A 205 11.30 -13.33 -3.85
N HIS A 206 11.24 -13.78 -5.10
CA HIS A 206 11.37 -12.94 -6.28
C HIS A 206 10.26 -11.90 -6.39
N PHE A 207 9.03 -12.28 -6.02
CA PHE A 207 7.91 -11.34 -6.00
C PHE A 207 8.13 -10.20 -5.00
N LEU A 208 8.61 -10.51 -3.78
CA LEU A 208 9.00 -9.50 -2.79
C LEU A 208 10.13 -8.62 -3.32
N ALA A 209 11.14 -9.19 -3.98
CA ALA A 209 12.22 -8.43 -4.58
C ALA A 209 11.71 -7.44 -5.62
N SER A 210 10.80 -7.86 -6.51
CA SER A 210 10.18 -7.01 -7.52
C SER A 210 9.39 -5.84 -6.91
N GLN A 211 8.61 -6.11 -5.87
CA GLN A 211 7.94 -5.04 -5.13
C GLN A 211 8.94 -4.06 -4.51
N LEU A 212 10.04 -4.55 -3.94
CA LEU A 212 11.11 -3.69 -3.37
C LEU A 212 11.77 -2.84 -4.45
N TYR A 213 12.07 -3.40 -5.62
CA TYR A 213 12.60 -2.64 -6.74
C TYR A 213 11.63 -1.55 -7.21
N HIS A 214 10.33 -1.82 -7.23
CA HIS A 214 9.32 -0.78 -7.47
C HIS A 214 9.42 0.37 -6.45
N ASN A 215 9.51 0.06 -5.15
CA ASN A 215 9.62 1.10 -4.12
C ASN A 215 10.94 1.88 -4.20
N ILE A 216 12.03 1.19 -4.53
CA ILE A 216 13.34 1.82 -4.79
C ILE A 216 13.28 2.74 -6.01
N SER A 217 12.50 2.39 -7.04
CA SER A 217 12.33 3.26 -8.20
C SER A 217 11.66 4.59 -7.83
N ILE A 218 10.69 4.56 -6.90
CA ILE A 218 10.06 5.79 -6.37
C ILE A 218 11.11 6.66 -5.66
N LEU A 219 11.97 6.05 -4.84
CA LEU A 219 13.06 6.76 -4.17
C LEU A 219 13.98 7.46 -5.19
N TYR A 220 14.40 6.77 -6.24
CA TYR A 220 15.27 7.34 -7.27
C TYR A 220 14.57 8.40 -8.12
N ALA A 221 13.27 8.22 -8.43
CA ALA A 221 12.48 9.25 -9.11
C ALA A 221 12.39 10.54 -8.28
N GLU A 222 12.18 10.44 -6.96
CA GLU A 222 12.14 11.61 -6.07
C GLU A 222 13.51 12.25 -5.87
N ALA A 223 14.57 11.47 -5.93
CA ALA A 223 15.95 11.96 -5.91
C ALA A 223 16.40 12.59 -7.26
N GLY A 224 15.59 12.49 -8.32
CA GLY A 224 15.94 12.97 -9.68
C GLY A 224 16.94 12.07 -10.42
N GLU A 225 17.10 10.82 -9.98
CA GLU A 225 18.03 9.85 -10.53
C GLU A 225 17.34 8.93 -11.56
N SER A 226 16.85 9.50 -12.68
CA SER A 226 16.00 8.80 -13.68
C SER A 226 16.61 7.49 -14.19
N LYS A 227 17.92 7.41 -14.44
CA LYS A 227 18.57 6.18 -14.91
C LYS A 227 18.46 5.05 -13.87
N LYS A 228 18.73 5.34 -12.59
CA LYS A 228 18.59 4.35 -11.53
C LYS A 228 17.12 3.95 -11.30
N CYS A 229 16.19 4.90 -11.49
CA CYS A 229 14.76 4.63 -11.45
C CYS A 229 14.37 3.62 -12.54
N ILE A 230 14.80 3.82 -13.77
CA ILE A 230 14.57 2.93 -14.92
C ILE A 230 15.14 1.53 -14.64
N ASP A 231 16.42 1.44 -14.24
CA ASP A 231 17.07 0.17 -13.90
C ASP A 231 16.31 -0.61 -12.79
N ALA A 232 15.78 0.10 -11.80
CA ALA A 232 15.01 -0.52 -10.73
C ALA A 232 13.64 -1.00 -11.25
N LEU A 233 12.96 -0.23 -12.10
CA LEU A 233 11.68 -0.62 -12.69
C LEU A 233 11.81 -1.82 -13.63
N GLU A 234 12.88 -1.87 -14.43
CA GLU A 234 13.15 -3.04 -15.28
C GLU A 234 13.38 -4.31 -14.46
N LYS A 235 14.09 -4.21 -13.33
CA LYS A 235 14.22 -5.33 -12.38
C LYS A 235 12.90 -5.72 -11.76
N ALA A 236 12.05 -4.75 -11.40
CA ALA A 236 10.72 -5.05 -10.86
C ALA A 236 9.84 -5.78 -11.88
N LEU A 237 9.96 -5.42 -13.16
CA LEU A 237 9.19 -5.96 -14.28
C LEU A 237 9.80 -7.26 -14.89
N SER A 238 10.85 -7.82 -14.29
CA SER A 238 11.48 -9.06 -14.77
C SER A 238 10.88 -10.35 -14.20
N ASP A 239 9.98 -10.26 -13.21
CA ASP A 239 9.34 -11.40 -12.55
C ASP A 239 7.94 -11.64 -13.11
N ASP A 240 7.63 -12.87 -13.54
CA ASP A 240 6.35 -13.21 -14.18
C ASP A 240 5.15 -13.10 -13.24
N ASP A 241 5.32 -13.44 -11.96
CA ASP A 241 4.26 -13.29 -10.96
C ASP A 241 3.96 -11.80 -10.72
N TYR A 242 4.99 -10.96 -10.72
CA TYR A 242 4.84 -9.51 -10.60
C TYR A 242 4.14 -8.91 -11.83
N LEU A 243 4.49 -9.36 -13.03
CA LEU A 243 3.83 -8.95 -14.27
C LEU A 243 2.33 -9.28 -14.28
N SER A 244 1.92 -10.32 -13.55
CA SER A 244 0.51 -10.74 -13.44
C SER A 244 -0.21 -10.09 -12.25
N SER A 245 0.47 -9.24 -11.48
CA SER A 245 -0.08 -8.57 -10.31
C SER A 245 -0.72 -7.22 -10.66
N CYS A 246 -1.49 -6.67 -9.72
CA CYS A 246 -2.05 -5.31 -9.81
C CYS A 246 -0.98 -4.21 -9.78
N TYR A 247 0.29 -4.53 -9.54
CA TYR A 247 1.40 -3.58 -9.47
C TYR A 247 2.03 -3.29 -10.82
N PHE A 248 1.84 -4.19 -11.79
CA PHE A 248 2.40 -4.10 -13.13
C PHE A 248 2.12 -2.75 -13.80
N GLU A 249 0.86 -2.34 -13.82
CA GLU A 249 0.44 -1.13 -14.55
C GLU A 249 1.03 0.14 -13.94
N HIS A 250 1.17 0.19 -12.62
CA HIS A 250 1.82 1.32 -11.95
C HIS A 250 3.31 1.39 -12.29
N SER A 251 4.02 0.26 -12.21
CA SER A 251 5.44 0.20 -12.57
C SER A 251 5.67 0.56 -14.03
N MET A 252 4.81 0.08 -14.92
CA MET A 252 4.88 0.37 -16.35
C MET A 252 4.65 1.86 -16.64
N PHE A 253 3.63 2.47 -16.01
CA PHE A 253 3.39 3.91 -16.13
C PHE A 253 4.62 4.73 -15.65
N MET A 254 5.21 4.35 -14.52
CA MET A 254 6.41 5.03 -14.01
C MET A 254 7.59 4.87 -14.96
N LEU A 255 7.82 3.67 -15.50
CA LEU A 255 8.89 3.39 -16.46
C LEU A 255 8.74 4.25 -17.72
N LEU A 256 7.55 4.27 -18.31
CA LEU A 256 7.24 5.09 -19.47
C LEU A 256 7.49 6.59 -19.20
N LYS A 257 7.04 7.08 -18.05
CA LYS A 257 7.21 8.47 -17.64
C LYS A 257 8.70 8.84 -17.50
N GLU A 258 9.50 7.99 -16.86
CA GLU A 258 10.93 8.24 -16.67
C GLU A 258 11.71 8.16 -18.00
N LEU A 259 11.44 7.17 -18.86
CA LEU A 259 12.03 7.08 -20.18
C LEU A 259 11.76 8.32 -21.04
N LEU A 260 10.50 8.79 -21.04
CA LEU A 260 10.11 10.00 -21.77
C LEU A 260 10.72 11.27 -21.16
N SER A 261 10.97 11.29 -19.87
CA SER A 261 11.63 12.44 -19.21
C SER A 261 13.09 12.63 -19.60
N ILE A 262 13.77 11.56 -20.03
CA ILE A 262 15.16 11.57 -20.51
C ILE A 262 15.26 11.42 -22.05
N ASP A 263 14.15 11.59 -22.76
CA ASP A 263 14.02 11.53 -24.24
C ASP A 263 14.33 10.15 -24.88
N GLU A 264 14.24 9.06 -24.08
CA GLU A 264 14.40 7.68 -24.58
C GLU A 264 13.10 7.16 -25.24
N LYS A 265 12.64 7.89 -26.27
CA LYS A 265 11.36 7.63 -26.96
C LYS A 265 11.29 6.25 -27.61
N SER A 266 12.40 5.76 -28.17
CA SER A 266 12.43 4.45 -28.83
C SER A 266 12.17 3.32 -27.85
N GLN A 267 12.77 3.40 -26.66
CA GLN A 267 12.55 2.42 -25.59
C GLN A 267 11.13 2.54 -25.02
N ALA A 268 10.64 3.77 -24.86
CA ALA A 268 9.26 3.98 -24.43
C ALA A 268 8.24 3.37 -25.41
N LEU A 269 8.44 3.51 -26.73
CA LEU A 269 7.57 2.88 -27.74
C LEU A 269 7.59 1.35 -27.64
N TYR A 270 8.73 0.73 -27.40
CA TYR A 270 8.81 -0.72 -27.16
C TYR A 270 7.92 -1.14 -26.00
N TYR A 271 7.98 -0.43 -24.87
CA TYR A 271 7.14 -0.75 -23.71
C TYR A 271 5.65 -0.43 -23.94
N PHE A 272 5.30 0.59 -24.71
CA PHE A 272 3.90 0.83 -25.10
C PHE A 272 3.33 -0.33 -25.91
N GLU A 273 4.09 -0.88 -26.86
CA GLU A 273 3.65 -2.03 -27.65
C GLU A 273 3.54 -3.30 -26.78
N LEU A 274 4.43 -3.48 -25.83
CA LEU A 274 4.35 -4.60 -24.87
C LEU A 274 3.08 -4.53 -24.01
N VAL A 275 2.70 -3.34 -23.56
CA VAL A 275 1.44 -3.12 -22.81
C VAL A 275 0.22 -3.43 -23.68
N LYS A 276 0.23 -3.02 -24.96
CA LYS A 276 -0.88 -3.29 -25.88
C LYS A 276 -1.08 -4.79 -26.16
N GLN A 277 -0.02 -5.57 -26.18
CA GLN A 277 -0.07 -7.03 -26.39
C GLN A 277 -0.62 -7.80 -25.20
N LYS A 278 -0.56 -7.25 -23.99
CA LYS A 278 -1.22 -7.84 -22.82
C LYS A 278 -2.72 -7.69 -22.96
N GLN A 279 -3.43 -8.83 -22.91
CA GLN A 279 -4.89 -8.89 -23.11
C GLN A 279 -5.65 -7.92 -22.19
N GLU A 280 -6.71 -7.29 -22.75
CA GLU A 280 -7.48 -6.20 -22.14
C GLU A 280 -8.35 -6.60 -20.93
N ILE A 281 -8.33 -7.86 -20.53
CA ILE A 281 -9.38 -8.49 -19.71
C ILE A 281 -9.41 -8.00 -18.24
N ASP A 282 -8.44 -7.26 -17.74
CA ASP A 282 -8.50 -6.73 -16.35
C ASP A 282 -7.67 -5.44 -16.17
N ARG A 283 -7.59 -4.57 -17.18
CA ARG A 283 -6.81 -3.33 -17.07
C ARG A 283 -7.46 -2.34 -16.11
N ASN A 284 -6.65 -1.76 -15.26
CA ASN A 284 -7.07 -0.64 -14.44
C ASN A 284 -7.30 0.61 -15.33
N PRO A 285 -8.54 1.13 -15.44
CA PRO A 285 -8.84 2.24 -16.34
C PRO A 285 -8.06 3.51 -16.02
N ILE A 286 -7.64 3.71 -14.77
CA ILE A 286 -6.82 4.85 -14.35
C ILE A 286 -5.44 4.78 -15.02
N TYR A 287 -4.75 3.64 -14.95
CA TYR A 287 -3.43 3.50 -15.57
C TYR A 287 -3.51 3.45 -17.09
N THR A 288 -4.59 2.93 -17.66
CA THR A 288 -4.84 3.01 -19.10
C THR A 288 -4.92 4.46 -19.55
N ALA A 289 -5.69 5.31 -18.89
CA ALA A 289 -5.78 6.74 -19.19
C ALA A 289 -4.42 7.45 -19.02
N LYS A 290 -3.69 7.15 -17.94
CA LYS A 290 -2.35 7.70 -17.70
C LYS A 290 -1.34 7.34 -18.80
N MET A 291 -1.33 6.11 -19.25
CA MET A 291 -0.43 5.67 -20.32
C MET A 291 -0.84 6.25 -21.69
N ASN A 292 -2.14 6.32 -22.00
CA ASN A 292 -2.65 7.00 -23.20
C ASN A 292 -2.23 8.47 -23.21
N PHE A 293 -2.39 9.16 -22.08
CA PHE A 293 -1.94 10.54 -21.94
C PHE A 293 -0.45 10.71 -22.28
N LEU A 294 0.44 9.86 -21.74
CA LEU A 294 1.87 9.91 -22.07
C LEU A 294 2.09 9.69 -23.57
N TYR A 295 1.40 8.72 -24.16
CA TYR A 295 1.49 8.48 -25.59
C TYR A 295 1.05 9.71 -26.41
N HIS A 296 -0.10 10.29 -26.10
CA HIS A 296 -0.61 11.48 -26.80
C HIS A 296 0.30 12.69 -26.60
N LEU A 297 0.84 12.91 -25.41
CA LEU A 297 1.70 14.04 -25.10
C LEU A 297 3.03 14.00 -25.88
N PHE A 298 3.64 12.82 -26.01
CA PHE A 298 5.00 12.72 -26.57
C PHE A 298 5.05 12.29 -28.03
N PHE A 299 4.01 11.62 -28.56
CA PHE A 299 4.02 11.06 -29.92
C PHE A 299 2.98 11.66 -30.88
N THR A 300 2.06 12.51 -30.43
CA THR A 300 1.18 13.27 -31.35
C THR A 300 1.92 14.49 -31.87
N GLU A 301 2.04 14.67 -33.20
CA GLU A 301 2.79 15.78 -33.80
C GLU A 301 1.99 17.09 -33.79
N ASP A 302 0.71 17.04 -34.18
CA ASP A 302 -0.14 18.24 -34.24
C ASP A 302 -0.44 18.76 -32.80
N ILE A 303 -0.06 20.02 -32.57
CA ILE A 303 -0.14 20.67 -31.25
C ILE A 303 -1.58 20.77 -30.75
N SER A 304 -2.52 21.11 -31.64
CA SER A 304 -3.93 21.28 -31.24
C SER A 304 -4.57 19.94 -30.90
N LYS A 305 -4.30 18.92 -31.73
CA LYS A 305 -4.77 17.55 -31.50
C LYS A 305 -4.12 16.97 -30.22
N LYS A 306 -2.82 17.16 -30.02
CA LYS A 306 -2.10 16.76 -28.80
C LYS A 306 -2.76 17.36 -27.56
N ALA A 307 -3.03 18.66 -27.55
CA ALA A 307 -3.67 19.32 -26.42
C ALA A 307 -5.07 18.74 -26.16
N GLN A 308 -5.88 18.56 -27.21
CA GLN A 308 -7.23 18.03 -27.07
C GLN A 308 -7.23 16.61 -26.47
N THR A 309 -6.43 15.69 -27.03
CA THR A 309 -6.37 14.31 -26.57
C THR A 309 -5.85 14.22 -25.12
N CYS A 310 -4.87 15.05 -24.73
CA CYS A 310 -4.40 15.12 -23.35
C CYS A 310 -5.49 15.62 -22.39
N PHE A 311 -6.32 16.61 -22.78
CA PHE A 311 -7.47 17.05 -21.97
C PHE A 311 -8.54 15.96 -21.84
N ASP A 312 -8.78 15.19 -22.90
CA ASP A 312 -9.73 14.06 -22.86
C ASP A 312 -9.26 12.99 -21.86
N ASP A 313 -7.99 12.60 -21.91
CA ASP A 313 -7.41 11.63 -20.94
C ASP A 313 -7.46 12.14 -19.49
N ILE A 314 -7.16 13.42 -19.26
CA ILE A 314 -7.27 14.05 -17.93
C ILE A 314 -8.74 14.06 -17.46
N SER A 315 -9.71 14.29 -18.36
CA SER A 315 -11.13 14.25 -18.03
C SER A 315 -11.57 12.86 -17.59
N ILE A 316 -11.09 11.81 -18.24
CA ILE A 316 -11.30 10.42 -17.82
C ILE A 316 -10.78 10.19 -16.40
N LEU A 317 -9.58 10.69 -16.06
CA LEU A 317 -9.04 10.56 -14.70
C LEU A 317 -9.90 11.28 -13.65
N LYS A 318 -10.45 12.45 -13.99
CA LYS A 318 -11.38 13.18 -13.11
C LYS A 318 -12.67 12.40 -12.86
N GLU A 319 -13.26 11.81 -13.91
CA GLU A 319 -14.45 10.96 -13.82
C GLU A 319 -14.17 9.71 -12.95
N LEU A 320 -12.98 9.12 -13.06
CA LEU A 320 -12.51 8.00 -12.25
C LEU A 320 -12.09 8.41 -10.83
N LYS A 321 -12.22 9.70 -10.47
CA LYS A 321 -11.85 10.28 -9.16
C LYS A 321 -10.37 10.18 -8.83
N ASP A 322 -9.48 10.04 -9.81
CA ASP A 322 -8.04 10.15 -9.65
C ASP A 322 -7.60 11.63 -9.82
N VAL A 323 -8.06 12.48 -8.90
CA VAL A 323 -7.81 13.92 -8.91
C VAL A 323 -6.31 14.25 -8.87
N GLU A 324 -5.55 13.48 -8.08
CA GLU A 324 -4.11 13.69 -7.94
C GLU A 324 -3.36 13.31 -9.23
N GLY A 325 -3.72 12.18 -9.85
CA GLY A 325 -3.19 11.80 -11.15
C GLY A 325 -3.51 12.83 -12.24
N ALA A 326 -4.75 13.32 -12.27
CA ALA A 326 -5.16 14.38 -13.19
C ALA A 326 -4.31 15.66 -12.99
N ARG A 327 -4.08 16.08 -11.74
CA ARG A 327 -3.25 17.25 -11.39
C ARG A 327 -1.80 17.06 -11.84
N GLU A 328 -1.20 15.89 -11.54
CA GLU A 328 0.19 15.58 -11.92
C GLU A 328 0.37 15.64 -13.45
N LEU A 329 -0.55 15.03 -14.21
CA LEU A 329 -0.47 15.00 -15.66
C LEU A 329 -0.77 16.35 -16.29
N SER A 330 -1.66 17.17 -15.73
CA SER A 330 -1.87 18.54 -16.15
C SER A 330 -0.59 19.38 -15.97
N ALA A 331 0.11 19.22 -14.84
CA ALA A 331 1.38 19.91 -14.62
C ALA A 331 2.48 19.44 -15.59
N LEU A 332 2.53 18.15 -15.89
CA LEU A 332 3.47 17.60 -16.89
C LEU A 332 3.19 18.16 -18.30
N ALA A 333 1.92 18.21 -18.71
CA ALA A 333 1.52 18.79 -19.98
C ALA A 333 1.88 20.28 -20.05
N ALA A 334 1.62 21.05 -19.00
CA ALA A 334 1.96 22.47 -18.95
C ALA A 334 3.44 22.70 -19.23
N LYS A 335 4.32 21.93 -18.56
CA LYS A 335 5.76 22.00 -18.79
C LYS A 335 6.14 21.63 -20.22
N HIS A 336 5.59 20.53 -20.75
CA HIS A 336 5.89 20.07 -22.10
C HIS A 336 5.46 21.09 -23.18
N PHE A 337 4.26 21.69 -23.07
CA PHE A 337 3.80 22.73 -24.01
C PHE A 337 4.59 24.04 -23.87
N GLU A 338 5.09 24.38 -22.68
CA GLU A 338 6.01 25.50 -22.49
C GLU A 338 7.33 25.27 -23.24
N GLU A 339 7.93 24.08 -23.13
CA GLU A 339 9.13 23.67 -23.85
C GLU A 339 8.95 23.70 -25.38
N LEU A 340 7.74 23.42 -25.88
CA LEU A 340 7.37 23.54 -27.29
C LEU A 340 7.07 24.99 -27.73
N GLY A 341 7.14 25.98 -26.85
CA GLY A 341 6.78 27.37 -27.11
C GLY A 341 5.26 27.60 -27.23
N SER A 342 4.45 26.65 -26.92
CA SER A 342 2.97 26.73 -27.01
C SER A 342 2.36 27.29 -25.75
N ILE A 343 2.61 28.57 -25.48
CA ILE A 343 2.32 29.22 -24.19
C ILE A 343 0.81 29.19 -23.84
N HIS A 344 -0.07 29.30 -24.82
CA HIS A 344 -1.51 29.26 -24.56
C HIS A 344 -1.95 27.89 -23.99
N GLN A 345 -1.50 26.79 -24.59
CA GLN A 345 -1.78 25.45 -24.12
C GLN A 345 -1.13 25.17 -22.75
N ALA A 346 0.12 25.60 -22.59
CA ALA A 346 0.82 25.51 -21.31
C ALA A 346 0.01 26.20 -20.17
N TYR A 347 -0.50 27.40 -20.43
CA TYR A 347 -1.34 28.13 -19.47
C TYR A 347 -2.64 27.39 -19.13
N LEU A 348 -3.32 26.81 -20.12
CA LEU A 348 -4.57 26.06 -19.88
C LEU A 348 -4.34 24.84 -18.97
N PHE A 349 -3.30 24.07 -19.20
CA PHE A 349 -2.94 22.92 -18.36
C PHE A 349 -2.46 23.34 -16.99
N LEU A 350 -1.70 24.43 -16.86
CA LEU A 350 -1.28 24.97 -15.56
C LEU A 350 -2.47 25.43 -14.73
N LYS A 351 -3.45 26.10 -15.36
CA LYS A 351 -4.70 26.52 -14.74
C LYS A 351 -5.50 25.33 -14.25
N ASP A 352 -5.58 24.24 -15.03
CA ASP A 352 -6.27 23.02 -14.67
C ASP A 352 -5.58 22.34 -13.46
N ALA A 353 -4.26 22.22 -13.47
CA ALA A 353 -3.49 21.70 -12.35
C ALA A 353 -3.72 22.49 -11.06
N TYR A 354 -3.73 23.82 -11.16
CA TYR A 354 -3.99 24.71 -10.02
C TYR A 354 -5.42 24.56 -9.45
N GLN A 355 -6.43 24.45 -10.32
CA GLN A 355 -7.81 24.22 -9.90
C GLN A 355 -7.97 22.87 -9.17
N LEU A 356 -7.33 21.82 -9.66
CA LEU A 356 -7.34 20.51 -9.04
C LEU A 356 -6.65 20.50 -7.67
N GLU A 357 -5.56 21.26 -7.51
CA GLU A 357 -4.88 21.42 -6.21
C GLU A 357 -5.81 22.07 -5.16
N HIS A 358 -6.52 23.14 -5.53
CA HIS A 358 -7.49 23.78 -4.63
C HIS A 358 -8.68 22.88 -4.29
N THR A 359 -9.12 22.04 -5.21
CA THR A 359 -10.17 21.06 -4.93
C THR A 359 -9.67 20.06 -3.89
N THR A 360 -8.45 19.55 -4.02
CA THR A 360 -7.82 18.62 -3.08
C THR A 360 -7.63 19.24 -1.69
N LEU A 361 -7.23 20.51 -1.61
CA LEU A 361 -7.08 21.26 -0.36
C LEU A 361 -8.43 21.49 0.35
N ASN A 362 -9.51 21.75 -0.39
CA ASN A 362 -10.85 21.91 0.19
C ASN A 362 -11.39 20.59 0.77
N TRP A 363 -11.11 19.45 0.18
CA TRP A 363 -11.45 18.15 0.75
C TRP A 363 -10.67 17.87 2.05
N ARG A 364 -9.41 18.27 2.13
CA ARG A 364 -8.60 18.20 3.36
C ARG A 364 -9.13 19.08 4.49
N ASN A 365 -9.55 20.29 4.18
CA ASN A 365 -10.13 21.21 5.16
C ASN A 365 -11.52 20.78 5.66
N TYR A 366 -12.24 19.91 4.95
CA TYR A 366 -13.50 19.33 5.43
C TYR A 366 -13.27 18.20 6.45
N ASP A 367 -12.19 17.44 6.32
CA ASP A 367 -11.77 16.43 7.30
C ASP A 367 -11.08 17.05 8.53
N GLU A 368 -10.48 18.26 8.42
CA GLU A 368 -9.80 18.95 9.51
C GLU A 368 -10.73 19.73 10.46
N LYS A 369 -12.03 19.76 10.27
CA LYS A 369 -12.96 20.42 11.20
C LYS A 369 -13.17 19.70 12.53
N SER A 370 -12.47 18.58 12.77
CA SER A 370 -12.33 17.98 14.10
C SER A 370 -10.95 18.29 14.69
N GLU A 371 -10.87 19.34 15.50
CA GLU A 371 -9.92 19.63 16.60
C GLU A 371 -8.44 19.18 16.51
N PHE A 372 -7.73 19.46 15.43
CA PHE A 372 -6.26 19.50 15.46
C PHE A 372 -5.73 20.69 14.64
N THR A 373 -5.76 21.86 15.25
CA THR A 373 -5.05 23.04 14.75
C THR A 373 -3.55 22.92 14.98
N HIS A 374 -2.82 23.37 13.96
CA HIS A 374 -1.41 23.70 13.88
C HIS A 374 -0.42 22.61 13.51
N PHE A 375 -0.31 22.32 12.21
CA PHE A 375 1.00 22.15 11.57
C PHE A 375 0.92 22.59 10.10
N ARG A 376 1.72 23.60 9.74
CA ARG A 376 1.88 24.10 8.37
C ARG A 376 2.61 23.03 7.56
N PHE A 377 1.95 22.49 6.53
CA PHE A 377 2.55 21.55 5.58
C PHE A 377 3.22 22.32 4.44
N SER A 378 4.51 22.03 4.21
CA SER A 378 5.21 22.40 3.00
C SER A 378 4.75 21.52 1.84
N HIS A 379 4.48 22.14 0.69
CA HIS A 379 4.04 21.51 -0.55
C HIS A 379 5.10 20.53 -1.08
N ARG A 380 4.89 19.24 -0.91
CA ARG A 380 5.53 18.21 -1.73
C ARG A 380 4.53 17.10 -2.03
N CYS A 381 4.53 16.68 -3.29
CA CYS A 381 3.57 15.79 -3.94
C CYS A 381 3.21 14.52 -3.17
N PHE A 382 1.91 14.19 -3.16
CA PHE A 382 1.37 12.91 -2.72
C PHE A 382 1.76 11.79 -3.70
N ARG A 383 2.76 10.99 -3.36
CA ARG A 383 3.13 9.77 -4.10
C ARG A 383 3.04 8.54 -3.19
N THR A 384 1.93 8.35 -2.48
CA THR A 384 1.82 7.25 -1.51
C THR A 384 1.14 5.99 -2.02
N ASN A 385 0.55 6.00 -3.22
CA ASN A 385 -0.19 4.82 -3.70
C ASN A 385 0.69 3.60 -4.05
N GLY A 386 1.98 3.78 -4.30
CA GLY A 386 2.90 2.69 -4.65
C GLY A 386 3.57 1.99 -3.46
N VAL A 387 3.90 2.73 -2.41
CA VAL A 387 4.68 2.22 -1.26
C VAL A 387 3.81 1.50 -0.23
N LEU A 388 2.51 1.80 -0.16
CA LEU A 388 1.56 1.22 0.79
C LEU A 388 1.28 -0.28 0.58
N GLN A 389 1.71 -0.85 -0.52
CA GLN A 389 1.36 -2.20 -0.94
C GLN A 389 2.03 -3.32 -0.14
N PHE A 390 3.10 -3.02 0.61
CA PHE A 390 3.79 -4.00 1.47
C PHE A 390 3.14 -4.21 2.83
N VAL A 391 2.35 -3.27 3.27
CA VAL A 391 1.86 -3.22 4.64
C VAL A 391 0.35 -3.43 4.71
N LYS A 392 -0.26 -3.48 3.54
CA LYS A 392 -1.67 -3.87 3.39
C LYS A 392 -1.84 -5.41 3.28
#